data_8df13d9c88a7e8412a828c3348c5afc2
#
_entry.id   8df13d9c88a7e8412a828c3348c5afc2
#
_cell.length_a   1.000
_cell.length_b   1.000
_cell.length_c   1.000
_cell.angle_alpha   90.00
_cell.angle_beta   90.00
_cell.angle_gamma   90.00
#
_symmetry.space_group_name_H-M   'P 1'
#
loop_
_entity.id
_entity.type
_entity.pdbx_description
1 polymer ?
#
loop_
_entity_poly.entity_id
_entity_poly.type
_entity_poly.pdbx_seq_one_letter_code
_entity_poly.pdbx_strand_id
1 'polypeptide(L)'
;MRLKMSYSSREVAALTGLTARQLQWWDANGIFQSAIASRKTTAGGHTERRYSPMDVLELMALADLRRKGFEPSQLKHLIDTLRDYFRRRLSETLDDAGELRLLTDGHALFLRTPQGHVFDLLVDPMQPMISDGLPMKPVIARPQRQKAKGTR
;
A
#
# COMPACT_ATOMS: atom_id res chain seq x y z
N MET A 1 26.25 1.12 -5.12
CA MET A 1 25.08 0.32 -4.71
C MET A 1 24.18 0.09 -5.90
N ARG A 2 23.80 -1.15 -6.13
CA ARG A 2 22.96 -1.49 -7.26
C ARG A 2 21.49 -1.43 -6.84
N LEU A 3 20.72 -0.61 -7.52
CA LEU A 3 19.27 -0.53 -7.27
C LEU A 3 18.57 -1.74 -7.89
N LYS A 4 17.72 -2.34 -7.12
CA LYS A 4 16.95 -3.47 -7.59
C LYS A 4 15.73 -2.98 -8.36
N MET A 5 15.56 -3.47 -9.58
CA MET A 5 14.49 -3.02 -10.46
C MET A 5 13.22 -3.85 -10.33
N SER A 6 13.34 -5.06 -9.82
CA SER A 6 12.17 -5.91 -9.59
C SER A 6 12.41 -6.85 -8.42
N TYR A 7 11.31 -7.27 -7.81
CA TYR A 7 11.32 -8.13 -6.62
C TYR A 7 10.42 -9.34 -6.86
N SER A 8 10.84 -10.48 -6.35
CA SER A 8 10.01 -11.69 -6.35
C SER A 8 8.97 -11.61 -5.23
N SER A 9 7.97 -12.49 -5.29
CA SER A 9 6.99 -12.60 -4.20
C SER A 9 7.66 -12.90 -2.86
N ARG A 10 8.69 -13.73 -2.86
CA ARG A 10 9.43 -14.07 -1.64
C ARG A 10 10.12 -12.86 -1.05
N GLU A 11 10.74 -12.05 -1.90
CA GLU A 11 11.41 -10.84 -1.44
C GLU A 11 10.42 -9.82 -0.90
N VAL A 12 9.28 -9.67 -1.57
CA VAL A 12 8.22 -8.77 -1.12
C VAL A 12 7.65 -9.24 0.22
N ALA A 13 7.43 -10.55 0.35
CA ALA A 13 6.95 -11.12 1.62
C ALA A 13 7.89 -10.78 2.78
N ALA A 14 9.20 -10.92 2.55
CA ALA A 14 10.21 -10.60 3.57
C ALA A 14 10.19 -9.13 3.96
N LEU A 15 9.98 -8.23 2.99
CA LEU A 15 10.00 -6.79 3.24
C LEU A 15 8.70 -6.28 3.88
N THR A 16 7.57 -6.88 3.54
CA THR A 16 6.26 -6.36 3.95
C THR A 16 5.64 -7.10 5.12
N GLY A 17 6.06 -8.35 5.35
CA GLY A 17 5.41 -9.22 6.32
C GLY A 17 4.18 -9.93 5.77
N LEU A 18 3.79 -9.64 4.53
CA LEU A 18 2.72 -10.37 3.87
C LEU A 18 3.25 -11.72 3.43
N THR A 19 2.41 -12.75 3.48
CA THR A 19 2.81 -14.07 2.99
C THR A 19 2.69 -14.10 1.47
N ALA A 20 3.40 -15.03 0.84
CA ALA A 20 3.26 -15.25 -0.59
C ALA A 20 1.81 -15.60 -0.96
N ARG A 21 1.13 -16.31 -0.06
CA ARG A 21 -0.27 -16.68 -0.23
C ARG A 21 -1.18 -15.45 -0.20
N GLN A 22 -0.92 -14.50 0.70
CA GLN A 22 -1.68 -13.25 0.75
C GLN A 22 -1.47 -12.42 -0.51
N LEU A 23 -0.21 -12.34 -0.99
CA LEU A 23 0.10 -11.62 -2.22
C LEU A 23 -0.65 -12.23 -3.41
N GLN A 24 -0.69 -13.56 -3.48
CA GLN A 24 -1.41 -14.27 -4.54
C GLN A 24 -2.91 -14.00 -4.45
N TRP A 25 -3.46 -14.05 -3.25
CA TRP A 25 -4.88 -13.81 -3.02
C TRP A 25 -5.26 -12.36 -3.36
N TRP A 26 -4.40 -11.41 -2.99
CA TRP A 26 -4.63 -9.99 -3.30
C TRP A 26 -4.63 -9.75 -4.80
N ASP A 27 -3.72 -10.40 -5.52
CA ASP A 27 -3.68 -10.31 -6.97
C ASP A 27 -4.95 -10.91 -7.59
N ALA A 28 -5.33 -12.10 -7.15
CA ALA A 28 -6.51 -12.80 -7.69
C ALA A 28 -7.82 -12.05 -7.42
N ASN A 29 -7.89 -11.32 -6.32
CA ASN A 29 -9.09 -10.60 -5.91
C ASN A 29 -9.06 -9.10 -6.25
N GLY A 30 -8.08 -8.67 -7.03
CA GLY A 30 -8.02 -7.30 -7.50
C GLY A 30 -7.70 -6.26 -6.44
N ILE A 31 -7.17 -6.67 -5.29
CA ILE A 31 -6.78 -5.74 -4.23
C ILE A 31 -5.50 -5.05 -4.62
N PHE A 32 -4.49 -5.82 -4.98
CA PHE A 32 -3.23 -5.27 -5.45
C PHE A 32 -2.64 -6.15 -6.54
N GLN A 33 -2.44 -5.57 -7.71
CA GLN A 33 -1.83 -6.25 -8.85
C GLN A 33 -0.51 -5.58 -9.17
N SER A 34 0.50 -6.41 -9.44
CA SER A 34 1.82 -5.93 -9.80
C SER A 34 1.75 -5.15 -11.12
N ALA A 35 2.55 -4.05 -11.19
CA ALA A 35 2.69 -3.29 -12.43
C ALA A 35 3.51 -4.02 -13.49
N ILE A 36 4.31 -5.00 -13.06
CA ILE A 36 5.17 -5.78 -13.97
C ILE A 36 4.42 -7.04 -14.37
N ALA A 37 4.37 -7.31 -15.67
CA ALA A 37 3.72 -8.52 -16.17
C ALA A 37 4.38 -9.77 -15.59
N SER A 38 3.56 -10.74 -15.21
CA SER A 38 4.04 -12.02 -14.72
C SER A 38 4.77 -12.77 -15.83
N ARG A 39 5.81 -13.50 -15.44
CA ARG A 39 6.63 -14.25 -16.36
C ARG A 39 6.55 -15.74 -16.03
N LYS A 40 6.38 -16.56 -17.06
CA LYS A 40 6.41 -18.03 -16.87
C LYS A 40 7.83 -18.46 -16.52
N THR A 41 7.93 -19.33 -15.52
CA THR A 41 9.22 -19.92 -15.20
C THR A 41 9.54 -21.04 -16.18
N THR A 42 10.83 -21.34 -16.34
CA THR A 42 11.27 -22.41 -17.21
C THR A 42 10.94 -23.79 -16.71
N ALA A 43 10.54 -23.89 -15.44
CA ALA A 43 10.30 -25.19 -14.78
C ALA A 43 8.82 -25.50 -14.67
N GLY A 44 8.16 -25.78 -15.78
CA GLY A 44 6.85 -26.43 -15.72
C GLY A 44 5.62 -25.52 -15.65
N GLY A 45 5.68 -24.33 -16.17
CA GLY A 45 4.48 -23.52 -16.40
C GLY A 45 3.99 -22.71 -15.22
N HIS A 46 4.76 -22.57 -14.16
CA HIS A 46 4.42 -21.67 -13.07
C HIS A 46 4.68 -20.22 -13.48
N THR A 47 3.78 -19.34 -13.06
CA THR A 47 3.92 -17.91 -13.32
C THR A 47 4.60 -17.26 -12.11
N GLU A 48 5.72 -16.59 -12.35
CA GLU A 48 6.40 -15.84 -11.31
C GLU A 48 5.91 -14.40 -11.34
N ARG A 49 5.40 -13.92 -10.19
CA ARG A 49 5.02 -12.52 -10.04
C ARG A 49 6.25 -11.68 -9.75
N ARG A 50 6.35 -10.56 -10.47
CA ARG A 50 7.43 -9.60 -10.26
C ARG A 50 6.82 -8.28 -9.82
N TYR A 51 7.48 -7.60 -8.91
CA TYR A 51 7.00 -6.35 -8.31
C TYR A 51 8.04 -5.26 -8.52
N SER A 52 7.58 -4.07 -8.92
CA SER A 52 8.46 -2.91 -9.06
C SER A 52 8.80 -2.32 -7.68
N PRO A 53 9.83 -1.44 -7.58
CA PRO A 53 10.08 -0.72 -6.33
C PRO A 53 8.87 0.05 -5.82
N MET A 54 8.09 0.65 -6.71
CA MET A 54 6.87 1.38 -6.30
C MET A 54 5.80 0.42 -5.79
N ASP A 55 5.67 -0.76 -6.41
CA ASP A 55 4.77 -1.79 -5.91
C ASP A 55 5.15 -2.18 -4.47
N VAL A 56 6.43 -2.32 -4.20
CA VAL A 56 6.92 -2.69 -2.87
C VAL A 56 6.57 -1.62 -1.84
N LEU A 57 6.75 -0.35 -2.18
CA LEU A 57 6.37 0.76 -1.28
C LEU A 57 4.88 0.73 -0.97
N GLU A 58 4.07 0.52 -1.99
CA GLU A 58 2.61 0.46 -1.81
C GLU A 58 2.22 -0.74 -0.95
N LEU A 59 2.85 -1.87 -1.17
CA LEU A 59 2.57 -3.06 -0.37
C LEU A 59 3.02 -2.92 1.08
N MET A 60 4.13 -2.21 1.34
CA MET A 60 4.55 -1.90 2.71
C MET A 60 3.47 -1.09 3.43
N ALA A 61 2.90 -0.09 2.78
CA ALA A 61 1.84 0.73 3.36
C ALA A 61 0.57 -0.08 3.58
N LEU A 62 0.17 -0.90 2.61
CA LEU A 62 -1.02 -1.74 2.74
C LEU A 62 -0.85 -2.78 3.84
N ALA A 63 0.33 -3.36 3.97
CA ALA A 63 0.62 -4.32 5.03
C ALA A 63 0.50 -3.66 6.42
N ASP A 64 1.00 -2.44 6.55
CA ASP A 64 0.88 -1.68 7.79
C ASP A 64 -0.58 -1.39 8.14
N LEU A 65 -1.36 -0.97 7.15
CA LEU A 65 -2.80 -0.75 7.35
C LEU A 65 -3.51 -2.04 7.73
N ARG A 66 -3.15 -3.15 7.11
CA ARG A 66 -3.72 -4.45 7.43
C ARG A 66 -3.45 -4.82 8.89
N ARG A 67 -2.23 -4.57 9.37
CA ARG A 67 -1.87 -4.82 10.77
C ARG A 67 -2.66 -3.92 11.73
N LYS A 68 -3.04 -2.73 11.28
CA LYS A 68 -3.86 -1.80 12.07
C LYS A 68 -5.34 -2.16 12.08
N GLY A 69 -5.73 -3.20 11.34
CA GLY A 69 -7.09 -3.71 11.37
C GLY A 69 -7.93 -3.39 10.14
N PHE A 70 -7.37 -2.73 9.13
CA PHE A 70 -8.12 -2.48 7.91
C PHE A 70 -8.32 -3.77 7.14
N GLU A 71 -9.55 -4.03 6.72
CA GLU A 71 -9.88 -5.23 5.97
C GLU A 71 -9.43 -5.12 4.52
N PRO A 72 -9.18 -6.26 3.85
CA PRO A 72 -8.80 -6.23 2.43
C PRO A 72 -9.78 -5.46 1.53
N SER A 73 -11.07 -5.55 1.81
CA SER A 73 -12.08 -4.80 1.05
C SER A 73 -11.91 -3.29 1.20
N GLN A 74 -11.51 -2.83 2.38
CA GLN A 74 -11.23 -1.41 2.62
C GLN A 74 -9.98 -0.97 1.89
N LEU A 75 -8.96 -1.83 1.83
CA LEU A 75 -7.73 -1.54 1.10
C LEU A 75 -7.99 -1.45 -0.40
N LYS A 76 -8.83 -2.34 -0.91
CA LYS A 76 -9.24 -2.28 -2.31
C LYS A 76 -10.00 -0.99 -2.59
N HIS A 77 -10.92 -0.62 -1.71
CA HIS A 77 -11.69 0.61 -1.84
C HIS A 77 -10.78 1.84 -1.84
N LEU A 78 -9.77 1.85 -0.98
CA LEU A 78 -8.77 2.91 -0.93
C LEU A 78 -8.06 3.07 -2.29
N ILE A 79 -7.55 1.96 -2.82
CA ILE A 79 -6.82 1.98 -4.09
C ILE A 79 -7.73 2.44 -5.23
N ASP A 80 -8.94 1.90 -5.29
CA ASP A 80 -9.91 2.26 -6.33
C ASP A 80 -10.30 3.74 -6.24
N THR A 81 -10.51 4.24 -5.02
CA THR A 81 -10.88 5.64 -4.80
C THR A 81 -9.77 6.60 -5.22
N LEU A 82 -8.52 6.29 -4.84
CA LEU A 82 -7.38 7.11 -5.25
C LEU A 82 -7.27 7.16 -6.76
N ARG A 83 -7.41 6.04 -7.43
CA ARG A 83 -7.33 5.97 -8.88
C ARG A 83 -8.48 6.71 -9.56
N ASP A 84 -9.70 6.45 -9.14
CA ASP A 84 -10.89 6.88 -9.86
C ASP A 84 -11.27 8.34 -9.58
N TYR A 85 -11.07 8.81 -8.35
CA TYR A 85 -11.46 10.17 -7.95
C TYR A 85 -10.31 11.16 -7.97
N PHE A 86 -9.09 10.70 -7.65
CA PHE A 86 -7.94 11.60 -7.53
C PHE A 86 -6.88 11.36 -8.59
N ARG A 87 -7.03 10.31 -9.39
CA ARG A 87 -6.08 9.95 -10.46
C ARG A 87 -4.67 9.77 -9.91
N ARG A 88 -4.55 9.11 -8.77
CA ARG A 88 -3.26 8.89 -8.10
C ARG A 88 -3.06 7.43 -7.75
N ARG A 89 -1.81 7.02 -7.76
CA ARG A 89 -1.39 5.75 -7.18
C ARG A 89 -1.18 5.95 -5.68
N LEU A 90 -1.29 4.88 -4.92
CA LEU A 90 -1.06 4.91 -3.47
C LEU A 90 0.32 5.49 -3.13
N SER A 91 1.36 5.10 -3.90
CA SER A 91 2.72 5.59 -3.67
C SER A 91 2.83 7.11 -3.72
N GLU A 92 1.99 7.76 -4.51
CA GLU A 92 2.00 9.21 -4.65
C GLU A 92 1.43 9.94 -3.43
N THR A 93 0.86 9.21 -2.49
CA THR A 93 0.24 9.77 -1.27
C THR A 93 1.05 9.49 -0.01
N LEU A 94 2.22 8.88 -0.15
CA LEU A 94 3.02 8.40 0.98
C LEU A 94 4.22 9.31 1.30
N ASP A 95 4.40 10.39 0.56
CA ASP A 95 5.53 11.29 0.70
C ASP A 95 5.05 12.66 1.19
N ASP A 96 5.68 13.18 2.25
CA ASP A 96 5.35 14.50 2.79
C ASP A 96 5.60 15.62 1.77
N ALA A 97 6.53 15.42 0.84
CA ALA A 97 6.80 16.38 -0.21
C ALA A 97 5.78 16.31 -1.36
N GLY A 98 4.91 15.31 -1.36
CA GLY A 98 3.91 15.14 -2.39
C GLY A 98 2.73 16.09 -2.23
N GLU A 99 1.96 16.25 -3.33
CA GLU A 99 0.79 17.11 -3.32
C GLU A 99 -0.32 16.57 -2.42
N LEU A 100 -0.46 15.26 -2.38
CA LEU A 100 -1.52 14.59 -1.61
C LEU A 100 -0.88 13.73 -0.55
N ARG A 101 -1.49 13.70 0.63
CA ARG A 101 -0.95 12.93 1.75
C ARG A 101 -2.02 12.05 2.35
N LEU A 102 -1.74 10.75 2.41
CA LEU A 102 -2.62 9.77 3.05
C LEU A 102 -2.42 9.81 4.56
N LEU A 103 -3.52 9.94 5.29
CA LEU A 103 -3.53 10.00 6.75
C LEU A 103 -4.50 8.97 7.30
N THR A 104 -4.29 8.58 8.55
CA THR A 104 -5.22 7.67 9.22
C THR A 104 -5.30 8.00 10.71
N ASP A 105 -6.47 7.72 11.30
CA ASP A 105 -6.67 7.75 12.75
C ASP A 105 -6.75 6.32 13.31
N GLY A 106 -6.49 5.30 12.48
CA GLY A 106 -6.60 3.90 12.85
C GLY A 106 -7.92 3.27 12.47
N HIS A 107 -8.92 4.07 12.11
CA HIS A 107 -10.26 3.58 11.76
C HIS A 107 -10.72 4.06 10.38
N ALA A 108 -10.29 5.23 9.97
CA ALA A 108 -10.63 5.82 8.68
C ALA A 108 -9.36 6.15 7.91
N LEU A 109 -9.51 6.40 6.63
CA LEU A 109 -8.42 6.79 5.74
C LEU A 109 -8.76 8.13 5.12
N PHE A 110 -7.84 9.09 5.27
CA PHE A 110 -8.05 10.47 4.83
C PHE A 110 -7.01 10.88 3.81
N LEU A 111 -7.40 11.77 2.91
CA LEU A 111 -6.48 12.38 1.96
C LEU A 111 -6.46 13.87 2.19
N ARG A 112 -5.27 14.43 2.43
CA ARG A 112 -5.08 15.87 2.61
C ARG A 112 -4.47 16.47 1.36
N THR A 113 -5.04 17.58 0.90
CA THR A 113 -4.55 18.34 -0.25
C THR A 113 -3.57 19.42 0.19
N PRO A 114 -2.82 20.03 -0.76
CA PRO A 114 -1.92 21.13 -0.43
C PRO A 114 -2.64 22.33 0.19
N GLN A 115 -3.92 22.52 -0.13
CA GLN A 115 -4.72 23.60 0.43
C GLN A 115 -5.24 23.28 1.84
N GLY A 116 -4.96 22.08 2.35
CA GLY A 116 -5.41 21.67 3.67
C GLY A 116 -6.78 21.05 3.72
N HIS A 117 -7.40 20.80 2.58
CA HIS A 117 -8.67 20.07 2.53
C HIS A 117 -8.45 18.60 2.84
N VAL A 118 -9.37 17.99 3.58
CA VAL A 118 -9.30 16.59 3.97
C VAL A 118 -10.54 15.87 3.49
N PHE A 119 -10.34 14.70 2.90
CA PHE A 119 -11.43 13.85 2.40
C PHE A 119 -11.37 12.50 3.08
N ASP A 120 -12.52 11.97 3.49
CA ASP A 120 -12.63 10.61 4.01
C ASP A 120 -12.79 9.66 2.83
N LEU A 121 -11.74 8.90 2.54
CA LEU A 121 -11.68 8.08 1.33
C LEU A 121 -12.63 6.89 1.36
N LEU A 122 -13.01 6.41 2.54
CA LEU A 122 -13.89 5.24 2.66
C LEU A 122 -15.36 5.60 2.74
N VAL A 123 -15.69 6.85 3.07
CA VAL A 123 -17.07 7.28 3.28
C VAL A 123 -17.52 8.19 2.15
N ASP A 124 -16.83 9.32 1.94
CA ASP A 124 -17.23 10.28 0.91
C ASP A 124 -16.01 11.00 0.34
N PRO A 125 -15.44 10.46 -0.75
CA PRO A 125 -14.24 11.06 -1.34
C PRO A 125 -14.50 12.37 -2.10
N MET A 126 -15.75 12.74 -2.27
CA MET A 126 -16.11 13.93 -3.05
C MET A 126 -16.35 15.16 -2.18
N GLN A 127 -16.50 14.98 -0.88
CA GLN A 127 -16.87 16.07 0.02
C GLN A 127 -15.75 16.33 1.02
N PRO A 128 -15.18 17.55 1.04
CA PRO A 128 -14.21 17.89 2.10
C PRO A 128 -14.88 17.84 3.47
N MET A 129 -14.11 17.41 4.46
CA MET A 129 -14.62 17.30 5.83
C MET A 129 -13.88 18.27 6.76
N ILE A 130 -14.50 18.56 7.89
CA ILE A 130 -13.85 19.30 8.96
C ILE A 130 -12.98 18.33 9.74
N SER A 131 -11.69 18.60 9.78
CA SER A 131 -10.70 17.70 10.38
C SER A 131 -10.09 18.21 11.67
N ASP A 132 -10.53 19.38 12.15
CA ASP A 132 -9.96 19.96 13.36
C ASP A 132 -10.14 19.04 14.56
N GLY A 133 -9.04 18.79 15.24
CA GLY A 133 -9.07 17.95 16.45
C GLY A 133 -9.05 16.45 16.20
N LEU A 134 -9.04 16.00 14.94
CA LEU A 134 -8.95 14.58 14.65
C LEU A 134 -7.50 14.11 14.77
N PRO A 135 -7.26 12.96 15.44
CA PRO A 135 -5.89 12.46 15.67
C PRO A 135 -5.34 11.71 14.46
N MET A 136 -5.20 12.41 13.34
CA MET A 136 -4.73 11.83 12.09
C MET A 136 -3.21 11.79 12.04
N LYS A 137 -2.66 10.66 11.58
CA LYS A 137 -1.22 10.50 11.37
C LYS A 137 -0.93 10.07 9.95
N PRO A 138 0.22 10.48 9.39
CA PRO A 138 0.60 10.04 8.06
C PRO A 138 0.75 8.52 7.96
N VAL A 139 0.27 7.96 6.86
CA VAL A 139 0.53 6.57 6.51
C VAL A 139 1.93 6.52 5.89
N ILE A 140 2.77 5.62 6.38
CA ILE A 140 4.17 5.53 5.99
C ILE A 140 4.46 4.14 5.45
N ALA A 141 5.20 4.07 4.34
CA ALA A 141 5.71 2.81 3.82
C ALA A 141 6.98 2.47 4.57
N ARG A 142 6.97 1.37 5.34
CA ARG A 142 8.13 0.92 6.10
C ARG A 142 8.40 -0.55 5.85
N PRO A 143 9.67 -0.95 5.74
CA PRO A 143 10.00 -2.37 5.75
C PRO A 143 9.58 -2.99 7.07
N GLN A 144 9.21 -4.25 7.04
CA GLN A 144 8.92 -4.97 8.27
C GLN A 144 10.20 -5.09 9.10
N ARG A 145 10.11 -4.82 10.41
CA ARG A 145 11.22 -5.04 11.31
C ARG A 145 11.45 -6.53 11.46
N GLN A 146 12.66 -6.94 11.18
CA GLN A 146 13.08 -8.29 11.49
C GLN A 146 13.41 -8.37 12.97
N LYS A 147 13.00 -9.46 13.61
CA LYS A 147 13.40 -9.68 15.00
C LYS A 147 14.90 -9.86 15.05
N ALA A 148 15.54 -9.21 16.01
CA ALA A 148 16.97 -9.36 16.21
C ALA A 148 17.25 -10.80 16.62
N LYS A 149 18.11 -11.46 15.86
CA LYS A 149 18.50 -12.83 16.17
C LYS A 149 19.44 -12.86 17.36
N GLY A 150 19.18 -13.74 18.30
CA GLY A 150 20.06 -13.95 19.43
C GLY A 150 20.16 -12.82 20.41
N THR A 151 19.24 -11.94 20.40
CA THR A 151 19.25 -10.86 21.33
C THR A 151 18.69 -11.32 22.55
N ARG A 152 19.34 -11.29 22.85
CA ARG A 152 19.01 -11.35 23.85
C ARG A 152 18.43 -11.23 24.38
#